data_33bdfb1fcab63116918be5af0bfa63ce
#
_entry.id   33bdfb1fcab63116918be5af0bfa63ce
#
_cell.length_a   1.000
_cell.length_b   1.000
_cell.length_c   1.000
_cell.angle_alpha   90.00
_cell.angle_beta   90.00
_cell.angle_gamma   90.00
#
_symmetry.space_group_name_H-M   'P 1'
#
loop_
_entity.id
_entity.type
_entity.pdbx_description
1 polymer ?
#
loop_
_entity_poly.entity_id
_entity_poly.type
_entity_poly.pdbx_seq_one_letter_code
_entity_poly.pdbx_strand_id
1 'polypeptide(L)'
;MVRSYEHPEAKDVSLPRVLFALSDPVRLEMVRILARREAVNSLDLGPDMPKSTVTHHTRILREAGVTRTRSQGRNCWISLRREVLDTKFPGLLDAVLAAEADR
;
A
#
# COMPACT_ATOMS: atom_id res chain seq x y z
N MET A 1 9.08 21.16 -8.54
CA MET A 1 9.67 20.61 -7.32
C MET A 1 9.24 19.18 -7.14
N VAL A 2 10.19 18.29 -6.94
CA VAL A 2 9.90 16.87 -6.71
C VAL A 2 9.58 16.67 -5.23
N ARG A 3 8.45 16.03 -4.96
CA ARG A 3 8.03 15.71 -3.61
C ARG A 3 8.67 14.40 -3.18
N SER A 4 9.28 14.41 -2.00
CA SER A 4 9.89 13.21 -1.42
C SER A 4 8.97 12.62 -0.37
N TYR A 5 8.86 11.29 -0.39
CA TYR A 5 8.09 10.57 0.61
C TYR A 5 9.02 9.73 1.47
N GLU A 6 8.81 9.81 2.77
CA GLU A 6 9.57 8.98 3.69
C GLU A 6 8.95 7.59 3.79
N HIS A 7 9.82 6.59 3.87
CA HIS A 7 9.41 5.19 4.00
C HIS A 7 10.20 4.53 5.12
N PRO A 8 9.58 3.67 5.91
CA PRO A 8 10.34 2.90 6.89
C PRO A 8 11.31 1.96 6.18
N GLU A 9 12.48 1.78 6.77
CA GLU A 9 13.42 0.77 6.28
C GLU A 9 12.84 -0.61 6.56
N ALA A 10 13.26 -1.61 5.78
CA ALA A 10 12.75 -2.98 5.93
C ALA A 10 12.83 -3.46 7.39
N LYS A 11 13.92 -3.15 8.08
CA LYS A 11 14.11 -3.58 9.48
C LYS A 11 13.07 -2.98 10.42
N ASP A 12 12.50 -1.83 10.06
CA ASP A 12 11.55 -1.10 10.90
C ASP A 12 10.09 -1.41 10.57
N VAL A 13 9.85 -2.22 9.55
CA VAL A 13 8.49 -2.65 9.21
C VAL A 13 8.06 -3.70 10.22
N SER A 14 6.99 -3.41 10.97
CA SER A 14 6.52 -4.29 12.04
C SER A 14 5.21 -4.95 11.69
N LEU A 15 5.02 -6.19 12.15
CA LEU A 15 3.78 -6.92 11.90
C LEU A 15 2.54 -6.20 12.43
N PRO A 16 2.53 -5.66 13.66
CA PRO A 16 1.34 -4.96 14.14
C PRO A 16 0.93 -3.78 13.26
N ARG A 17 1.89 -3.01 12.77
CA ARG A 17 1.57 -1.87 11.90
C ARG A 17 1.05 -2.33 10.55
N VAL A 18 1.64 -3.39 10.01
CA VAL A 18 1.18 -3.96 8.75
C VAL A 18 -0.25 -4.47 8.91
N LEU A 19 -0.53 -5.20 9.99
CA LEU A 19 -1.88 -5.71 10.23
C LEU A 19 -2.88 -4.57 10.41
N PHE A 20 -2.50 -3.50 11.11
CA PHE A 20 -3.36 -2.34 11.25
C PHE A 20 -3.67 -1.73 9.88
N ALA A 21 -2.65 -1.56 9.05
CA ALA A 21 -2.84 -0.97 7.72
C ALA A 21 -3.77 -1.82 6.86
N LEU A 22 -3.75 -3.14 7.03
CA LEU A 22 -4.59 -4.07 6.28
C LEU A 22 -5.96 -4.29 6.90
N SER A 23 -6.25 -3.68 8.05
CA SER A 23 -7.49 -3.94 8.78
C SER A 23 -8.70 -3.14 8.29
N ASP A 24 -8.55 -2.37 7.24
CA ASP A 24 -9.62 -1.54 6.70
C ASP A 24 -10.03 -2.03 5.30
N PRO A 25 -11.36 -2.16 5.03
CA PRO A 25 -11.81 -2.66 3.72
C PRO A 25 -11.31 -1.85 2.51
N VAL A 26 -11.22 -0.52 2.66
CA VAL A 26 -10.74 0.32 1.56
C VAL A 26 -9.27 0.04 1.29
N ARG A 27 -8.47 -0.07 2.34
CA ARG A 27 -7.05 -0.34 2.18
C ARG A 27 -6.79 -1.74 1.65
N LEU A 28 -7.61 -2.73 2.06
CA LEU A 28 -7.52 -4.08 1.48
C LEU A 28 -7.76 -4.04 -0.02
N GLU A 29 -8.78 -3.29 -0.46
CA GLU A 29 -9.06 -3.17 -1.89
C GLU A 29 -7.91 -2.50 -2.63
N MET A 30 -7.32 -1.46 -2.04
CA MET A 30 -6.16 -0.82 -2.63
C MET A 30 -5.00 -1.81 -2.81
N VAL A 31 -4.73 -2.62 -1.79
CA VAL A 31 -3.67 -3.62 -1.85
C VAL A 31 -3.96 -4.66 -2.93
N ARG A 32 -5.20 -5.07 -3.10
CA ARG A 32 -5.58 -6.00 -4.17
C ARG A 32 -5.29 -5.41 -5.55
N ILE A 33 -5.61 -4.14 -5.74
CA ILE A 33 -5.31 -3.45 -7.00
C ILE A 33 -3.80 -3.41 -7.23
N LEU A 34 -3.05 -3.05 -6.19
CA LEU A 34 -1.60 -2.94 -6.29
C LEU A 34 -0.92 -4.29 -6.52
N ALA A 35 -1.53 -5.37 -6.05
CA ALA A 35 -0.97 -6.71 -6.25
C ALA A 35 -1.00 -7.16 -7.71
N ARG A 36 -1.82 -6.53 -8.54
CA ARG A 36 -1.99 -6.88 -9.94
C ARG A 36 -1.14 -6.06 -10.88
N ARG A 37 -0.48 -5.02 -10.38
CA ARG A 37 0.27 -4.08 -11.20
C ARG A 37 1.59 -3.72 -10.56
N GLU A 38 2.55 -3.30 -11.38
CA GLU A 38 3.82 -2.84 -10.85
C GLU A 38 3.68 -1.56 -10.06
N ALA A 39 2.91 -0.61 -10.59
CA ALA A 39 2.67 0.66 -9.93
C ALA A 39 1.33 1.22 -10.42
N VAL A 40 0.65 1.94 -9.54
CA VAL A 40 -0.65 2.54 -9.83
C VAL A 40 -0.61 4.00 -9.45
N ASN A 41 -1.15 4.86 -10.31
CA ASN A 41 -1.30 6.27 -9.99
C ASN A 41 -2.28 6.38 -8.81
N SER A 42 -1.95 7.18 -7.82
CA SER A 42 -2.80 7.32 -6.63
C SER A 42 -4.24 7.71 -6.97
N LEU A 43 -4.45 8.43 -8.06
CA LEU A 43 -5.79 8.81 -8.49
C LEU A 43 -6.65 7.62 -8.91
N ASP A 44 -6.02 6.52 -9.29
CA ASP A 44 -6.73 5.32 -9.73
C ASP A 44 -7.01 4.33 -8.61
N LEU A 45 -6.56 4.63 -7.38
CA LEU A 45 -6.81 3.75 -6.24
C LEU A 45 -8.14 3.99 -5.56
N GLY A 46 -8.76 5.13 -5.81
CA GLY A 46 -10.05 5.44 -5.24
C GLY A 46 -10.71 6.56 -6.02
N PRO A 47 -11.06 6.31 -7.30
CA PRO A 47 -11.58 7.39 -8.16
C PRO A 47 -12.89 7.99 -7.66
N ASP A 48 -13.66 7.23 -6.87
CA ASP A 48 -14.95 7.69 -6.36
C ASP A 48 -14.85 8.28 -4.96
N MET A 49 -13.64 8.38 -4.41
CA MET A 49 -13.42 8.93 -3.07
C MET A 49 -12.86 10.34 -3.14
N PRO A 50 -13.13 11.17 -2.12
CA PRO A 50 -12.45 12.45 -2.03
C PRO A 50 -10.94 12.25 -1.99
N LYS A 51 -10.20 13.18 -2.58
CA LYS A 51 -8.75 13.11 -2.63
C LYS A 51 -8.12 13.00 -1.25
N SER A 52 -8.67 13.71 -0.26
CA SER A 52 -8.16 13.66 1.10
C SER A 52 -8.33 12.28 1.72
N THR A 53 -9.40 11.57 1.37
CA THR A 53 -9.63 10.20 1.85
C THR A 53 -8.60 9.25 1.26
N VAL A 54 -8.35 9.36 -0.05
CA VAL A 54 -7.32 8.54 -0.70
C VAL A 54 -5.96 8.81 -0.06
N THR A 55 -5.62 10.08 0.15
CA THR A 55 -4.35 10.46 0.77
C THR A 55 -4.21 9.87 2.17
N HIS A 56 -5.30 9.88 2.95
CA HIS A 56 -5.29 9.30 4.29
C HIS A 56 -4.95 7.80 4.26
N HIS A 57 -5.60 7.05 3.39
CA HIS A 57 -5.37 5.60 3.30
C HIS A 57 -4.00 5.27 2.74
N THR A 58 -3.55 5.97 1.71
CA THR A 58 -2.24 5.71 1.12
C THR A 58 -1.11 6.07 2.10
N ARG A 59 -1.32 7.09 2.94
CA ARG A 59 -0.35 7.43 3.98
C ARG A 59 -0.20 6.32 5.00
N ILE A 60 -1.31 5.75 5.47
CA ILE A 60 -1.27 4.65 6.44
C ILE A 60 -0.53 3.45 5.86
N LEU A 61 -0.81 3.11 4.61
CA LEU A 61 -0.12 2.01 3.94
C LEU A 61 1.38 2.28 3.80
N ARG A 62 1.75 3.50 3.45
CA ARG A 62 3.15 3.88 3.29
C ARG A 62 3.89 3.86 4.63
N GLU A 63 3.31 4.44 5.66
CA GLU A 63 3.95 4.52 6.98
C GLU A 63 4.10 3.15 7.62
N ALA A 64 3.22 2.23 7.29
CA ALA A 64 3.33 0.85 7.77
C ALA A 64 4.37 0.03 7.00
N GLY A 65 4.86 0.55 5.88
CA GLY A 65 5.82 -0.17 5.06
C GLY A 65 5.21 -1.13 4.05
N VAL A 66 3.90 -1.06 3.87
CA VAL A 66 3.19 -1.93 2.91
C VAL A 66 3.42 -1.46 1.48
N THR A 67 3.49 -0.16 1.27
CA THR A 67 3.64 0.43 -0.06
C THR A 67 4.81 1.39 -0.13
N ARG A 68 5.22 1.64 -1.36
CA ARG A 68 6.20 2.68 -1.70
C ARG A 68 5.51 3.70 -2.59
N THR A 69 5.72 4.97 -2.29
CA THR A 69 5.17 6.06 -3.09
C THR A 69 6.32 6.81 -3.75
N ARG A 70 6.18 7.04 -5.04
CA ARG A 70 7.17 7.79 -5.81
C ARG A 70 6.47 8.94 -6.52
N SER A 71 7.03 10.13 -6.38
CA SER A 71 6.54 11.31 -7.07
C SER A 71 7.17 11.41 -8.45
N GLN A 72 6.36 11.71 -9.45
CA GLN A 72 6.86 11.93 -10.81
C GLN A 72 6.01 13.02 -11.44
N GLY A 73 6.55 14.24 -11.53
CA GLY A 73 5.78 15.39 -11.95
C GLY A 73 4.63 15.64 -10.98
N ARG A 74 3.42 15.68 -11.50
CA ARG A 74 2.22 15.90 -10.68
C ARG A 74 1.61 14.59 -10.19
N ASN A 75 2.17 13.46 -10.60
CA ASN A 75 1.61 12.16 -10.29
C ASN A 75 2.34 11.51 -9.12
N CYS A 76 1.60 10.73 -8.36
CA CYS A 76 2.15 9.86 -7.32
C CYS A 76 1.92 8.43 -7.76
N TRP A 77 2.99 7.67 -7.88
CA TRP A 77 2.93 6.26 -8.25
C TRP A 77 3.16 5.40 -7.03
N ILE A 78 2.25 4.47 -6.80
CA ILE A 78 2.26 3.63 -5.62
C ILE A 78 2.46 2.18 -6.04
N SER A 79 3.33 1.48 -5.33
CA SER A 79 3.60 0.06 -5.57
C SER A 79 3.67 -0.68 -4.24
N LEU A 80 3.39 -1.99 -4.28
CA LEU A 80 3.55 -2.85 -3.10
C LEU A 80 5.04 -3.10 -2.84
N ARG A 81 5.41 -3.11 -1.58
CA ARG A 81 6.75 -3.54 -1.17
C ARG A 81 6.74 -5.04 -0.94
N ARG A 82 6.42 -5.77 -1.99
CA ARG A 82 6.19 -7.21 -1.91
C ARG A 82 7.40 -7.97 -1.39
N GLU A 83 8.59 -7.61 -1.85
CA GLU A 83 9.81 -8.29 -1.42
C GLU A 83 10.07 -8.15 0.07
N VAL A 84 9.77 -6.98 0.63
CA VAL A 84 9.94 -6.78 2.08
C VAL A 84 8.90 -7.57 2.86
N LEU A 85 7.65 -7.51 2.42
CA LEU A 85 6.56 -8.20 3.11
C LEU A 85 6.75 -9.71 3.06
N ASP A 86 7.12 -10.26 1.91
CA ASP A 86 7.31 -11.70 1.77
C ASP A 86 8.52 -12.21 2.53
N THR A 87 9.58 -11.39 2.63
CA THR A 87 10.78 -11.77 3.38
C THR A 87 10.53 -11.74 4.89
N LYS A 88 9.88 -10.70 5.38
CA LYS A 88 9.65 -10.54 6.82
C LYS A 88 8.49 -11.37 7.34
N PHE A 89 7.44 -11.51 6.54
CA PHE A 89 6.20 -12.19 6.95
C PHE A 89 5.80 -13.18 5.86
N PRO A 90 6.56 -14.30 5.72
CA PRO A 90 6.29 -15.26 4.64
C PRO A 90 4.86 -15.75 4.66
N GLY A 91 4.20 -15.67 3.51
CA GLY A 91 2.83 -16.15 3.34
C GLY A 91 1.74 -15.20 3.78
N LEU A 92 2.06 -14.12 4.51
CA LEU A 92 1.04 -13.20 5.02
C LEU A 92 0.27 -12.53 3.88
N LEU A 93 1.00 -11.91 2.96
CA LEU A 93 0.36 -11.17 1.87
C LEU A 93 -0.48 -12.09 1.00
N ASP A 94 0.05 -13.24 0.64
CA ASP A 94 -0.67 -14.21 -0.17
C ASP A 94 -1.95 -14.69 0.53
N ALA A 95 -1.89 -14.91 1.84
CA ALA A 95 -3.06 -15.34 2.61
C ALA A 95 -4.13 -14.24 2.63
N VAL A 96 -3.70 -12.99 2.81
CA VAL A 96 -4.63 -11.86 2.82
C VAL A 96 -5.30 -11.70 1.46
N LEU A 97 -4.53 -11.79 0.38
CA LEU A 97 -5.07 -11.64 -0.96
C LEU A 97 -6.01 -12.78 -1.32
N ALA A 98 -5.71 -14.01 -0.90
CA ALA A 98 -6.56 -15.17 -1.14
C ALA A 98 -7.88 -15.06 -0.38
N ALA A 99 -7.85 -14.60 0.87
CA ALA A 99 -9.05 -14.44 1.68
C ALA A 99 -9.99 -13.40 1.07
N GLU A 100 -9.43 -12.30 0.54
CA GLU A 100 -10.25 -11.27 -0.12
C GLU A 100 -10.85 -11.80 -1.41
N ALA A 101 -10.14 -12.64 -2.13
CA ALA A 101 -10.62 -13.19 -3.40
C ALA A 101 -11.81 -14.13 -3.22
N ASP A 102 -11.97 -14.71 -2.03
CA ASP A 102 -13.06 -15.65 -1.74
C ASP A 102 -14.38 -14.98 -1.38
N ARG A 103 -14.43 -13.68 -1.39
CA ARG A 103 -15.63 -12.94 -1.03
C ARG A 103 -16.60 -12.77 -2.18
#